data_9abfb3a972138d2f0f1b042f0586809b
#
_entry.id   9abfb3a972138d2f0f1b042f0586809b
#
_cell.length_a   1.000
_cell.length_b   1.000
_cell.length_c   1.000
_cell.angle_alpha   90.00
_cell.angle_beta   90.00
_cell.angle_gamma   90.00
#
_symmetry.space_group_name_H-M   'P 1'
#
loop_
_entity.id
_entity.type
_entity.pdbx_description
1 polymer ?
#
loop_
_entity_poly.entity_id
_entity_poly.type
_entity_poly.pdbx_seq_one_letter_code
_entity_poly.pdbx_strand_id
1 'polypeptide(L)'
;RQFLEVFLARLAIAWPLAGPANMPADRAGALRAAFAATMKDAEYKAEAEKQSLDIDPVFADEINAILKSVYNASPEAIERARQIAEAAR
;
A
#
# COMPACT_ATOMS: atom_id res chain seq x y z
N ARG A 1 -9.88 18.05 2.82
CA ARG A 1 -8.56 17.40 2.86
C ARG A 1 -8.66 15.92 3.15
N GLN A 2 -9.40 15.52 4.19
CA GLN A 2 -9.56 14.12 4.57
C GLN A 2 -10.17 13.25 3.46
N PHE A 3 -11.11 13.76 2.67
CA PHE A 3 -11.69 13.00 1.55
C PHE A 3 -10.67 12.71 0.45
N LEU A 4 -9.70 13.61 0.22
CA LEU A 4 -8.60 13.37 -0.72
C LEU A 4 -7.68 12.25 -0.20
N GLU A 5 -7.40 12.21 1.08
CA GLU A 5 -6.61 11.15 1.70
C GLU A 5 -7.27 9.79 1.49
N VAL A 6 -8.58 9.69 1.72
CA VAL A 6 -9.36 8.47 1.46
C VAL A 6 -9.32 8.08 -0.01
N PHE A 7 -9.56 9.02 -0.90
CA PHE A 7 -9.61 8.80 -2.34
C PHE A 7 -8.25 8.36 -2.91
N LEU A 8 -7.16 8.97 -2.44
CA LEU A 8 -5.81 8.71 -2.93
C LEU A 8 -5.11 7.54 -2.23
N ALA A 9 -5.63 7.06 -1.10
CA ALA A 9 -5.04 5.95 -0.34
C ALA A 9 -4.82 4.69 -1.21
N ARG A 10 -5.73 4.41 -2.14
CA ARG A 10 -5.62 3.29 -3.08
C ARG A 10 -4.37 3.34 -3.97
N LEU A 11 -3.87 4.53 -4.27
CA LEU A 11 -2.66 4.71 -5.07
C LEU A 11 -1.40 4.38 -4.27
N ALA A 12 -1.41 4.68 -2.98
CA ALA A 12 -0.31 4.36 -2.07
C ALA A 12 -0.20 2.85 -1.78
N ILE A 13 -1.32 2.11 -1.88
CA ILE A 13 -1.40 0.67 -1.61
C ILE A 13 -1.58 -0.12 -2.93
N ALA A 14 -1.15 0.41 -4.05
CA ALA A 14 -1.21 -0.31 -5.32
C ALA A 14 -0.27 -1.53 -5.32
N TRP A 15 -0.74 -2.66 -5.88
CA TRP A 15 0.04 -3.88 -6.00
C TRP A 15 0.56 -4.46 -4.67
N PRO A 16 -0.30 -4.63 -3.64
CA PRO A 16 0.14 -5.17 -2.37
C PRO A 16 0.43 -6.68 -2.44
N LEU A 17 1.41 -7.12 -1.67
CA LEU A 17 1.60 -8.52 -1.33
C LEU A 17 0.87 -8.80 -0.02
N ALA A 18 -0.08 -9.71 -0.03
CA ALA A 18 -0.89 -10.04 1.13
C ALA A 18 -0.84 -11.54 1.43
N GLY A 19 -0.89 -11.88 2.71
CA GLY A 19 -0.99 -13.24 3.19
C GLY A 19 -2.37 -13.54 3.80
N PRO A 20 -2.66 -14.81 4.12
CA PRO A 20 -3.88 -15.18 4.82
C PRO A 20 -4.05 -14.48 6.17
N ALA A 21 -5.29 -14.22 6.58
CA ALA A 21 -5.59 -13.51 7.81
C ALA A 21 -5.00 -14.15 9.08
N ASN A 22 -4.89 -15.46 9.10
CA ASN A 22 -4.40 -16.23 10.25
C ASN A 22 -2.95 -16.73 10.07
N MET A 23 -2.15 -16.05 9.26
CA MET A 23 -0.75 -16.41 9.09
C MET A 23 0.01 -16.28 10.42
N PRO A 24 0.82 -17.29 10.81
CA PRO A 24 1.65 -17.19 12.00
C PRO A 24 2.57 -15.97 11.96
N ALA A 25 2.75 -15.31 13.11
CA ALA A 25 3.50 -14.05 13.21
C ALA A 25 4.97 -14.18 12.77
N ASP A 26 5.61 -15.31 13.05
CA ASP A 26 6.99 -15.61 12.64
C ASP A 26 7.12 -15.69 11.11
N ARG A 27 6.14 -16.29 10.44
CA ARG A 27 6.09 -16.38 8.97
C ARG A 27 5.81 -15.01 8.34
N ALA A 28 4.88 -14.26 8.89
CA ALA A 28 4.61 -12.90 8.45
C ALA A 28 5.84 -12.00 8.60
N GLY A 29 6.56 -12.11 9.72
CA GLY A 29 7.81 -11.41 9.95
C GLY A 29 8.91 -11.79 8.95
N ALA A 30 9.05 -13.07 8.65
CA ALA A 30 10.02 -13.56 7.65
C ALA A 30 9.72 -13.02 6.25
N LEU A 31 8.46 -12.99 5.84
CA LEU A 31 8.04 -12.44 4.54
C LEU A 31 8.28 -10.92 4.46
N ARG A 32 8.00 -10.19 5.50
CA ARG A 32 8.27 -8.74 5.57
C ARG A 32 9.77 -8.46 5.49
N ALA A 33 10.59 -9.23 6.19
CA ALA A 33 12.05 -9.10 6.13
C ALA A 33 12.60 -9.45 4.74
N ALA A 34 12.09 -10.50 4.11
CA ALA A 34 12.46 -10.89 2.75
C ALA A 34 12.08 -9.81 1.73
N PHE A 35 10.89 -9.24 1.85
CA PHE A 35 10.46 -8.12 1.00
C PHE A 35 11.37 -6.91 1.15
N ALA A 36 11.68 -6.50 2.37
CA ALA A 36 12.56 -5.38 2.65
C ALA A 36 13.99 -5.61 2.10
N ALA A 37 14.51 -6.83 2.24
CA ALA A 37 15.81 -7.21 1.71
C ALA A 37 15.81 -7.17 0.16
N THR A 38 14.75 -7.66 -0.48
CA THR A 38 14.59 -7.63 -1.94
C THR A 38 14.60 -6.20 -2.47
N MET A 39 13.95 -5.27 -1.79
CA MET A 39 13.91 -3.85 -2.20
C MET A 39 15.28 -3.18 -2.14
N LYS A 40 16.22 -3.73 -1.38
CA LYS A 40 17.61 -3.25 -1.27
C LYS A 40 18.59 -4.01 -2.15
N ASP A 41 18.18 -5.12 -2.73
CA ASP A 41 19.03 -5.99 -3.53
C ASP A 41 19.47 -5.30 -4.82
N ALA A 42 20.78 -5.37 -5.12
CA ALA A 42 21.36 -4.68 -6.26
C ALA A 42 20.96 -5.30 -7.61
N GLU A 43 20.84 -6.63 -7.67
CA GLU A 43 20.42 -7.32 -8.90
C GLU A 43 18.95 -7.01 -9.21
N TYR A 44 18.10 -7.01 -8.18
CA TYR A 44 16.69 -6.65 -8.31
C TYR A 44 16.54 -5.22 -8.84
N LYS A 45 17.28 -4.27 -8.28
CA LYS A 45 17.25 -2.87 -8.73
C LYS A 45 17.71 -2.72 -10.17
N ALA A 46 18.81 -3.39 -10.53
CA ALA A 46 19.33 -3.35 -11.89
C ALA A 46 18.34 -3.93 -12.92
N GLU A 47 17.66 -5.02 -12.56
CA GLU A 47 16.65 -5.64 -13.42
C GLU A 47 15.41 -4.74 -13.59
N ALA A 48 14.96 -4.12 -12.51
CA ALA A 48 13.85 -3.16 -12.56
C ALA A 48 14.19 -1.95 -13.45
N GLU A 49 15.40 -1.44 -13.33
CA GLU A 49 15.88 -0.32 -14.15
C GLU A 49 15.90 -0.68 -15.65
N LYS A 50 16.37 -1.88 -16.00
CA LYS A 50 16.32 -2.38 -17.39
C LYS A 50 14.92 -2.42 -17.95
N GLN A 51 13.93 -2.74 -17.12
CA GLN A 51 12.53 -2.82 -17.50
C GLN A 51 11.80 -1.48 -17.36
N SER A 52 12.49 -0.42 -17.00
CA SER A 52 11.92 0.91 -16.74
C SER A 52 10.83 0.89 -15.68
N LEU A 53 11.00 0.05 -14.66
CA LEU A 53 10.09 -0.08 -13.51
C LEU A 53 10.63 0.73 -12.33
N ASP A 54 9.81 1.63 -11.83
CA ASP A 54 10.13 2.37 -10.62
C ASP A 54 9.97 1.48 -9.38
N ILE A 55 10.94 1.56 -8.49
CA ILE A 55 10.88 0.88 -7.19
C ILE A 55 10.58 1.93 -6.12
N ASP A 56 9.35 1.95 -5.66
CA ASP A 56 8.88 2.81 -4.58
C ASP A 56 8.14 1.95 -3.54
N PRO A 57 8.88 1.24 -2.67
CA PRO A 57 8.28 0.30 -1.75
C PRO A 57 7.54 1.01 -0.62
N VAL A 58 6.37 0.52 -0.28
CA VAL A 58 5.62 0.90 0.92
C VAL A 58 5.60 -0.30 1.86
N PHE A 59 6.10 -0.11 3.08
CA PHE A 59 6.23 -1.19 4.05
C PHE A 59 4.98 -1.35 4.91
N ALA A 60 4.89 -2.50 5.60
CA ALA A 60 3.70 -2.87 6.36
C ALA A 60 3.22 -1.82 7.37
N ASP A 61 4.14 -1.15 8.05
CA ASP A 61 3.77 -0.12 9.03
C ASP A 61 3.15 1.11 8.38
N GLU A 62 3.65 1.51 7.22
CA GLU A 62 3.07 2.60 6.43
C GLU A 62 1.69 2.21 5.89
N ILE A 63 1.53 0.98 5.38
CA ILE A 63 0.24 0.47 4.91
C ILE A 63 -0.77 0.46 6.06
N ASN A 64 -0.38 -0.03 7.23
CA ASN A 64 -1.23 -0.06 8.41
C ASN A 64 -1.64 1.37 8.85
N ALA A 65 -0.73 2.32 8.78
CA ALA A 65 -1.04 3.72 9.08
C ALA A 65 -2.05 4.32 8.09
N ILE A 66 -1.87 4.05 6.79
CA ILE A 66 -2.80 4.49 5.74
C ILE A 66 -4.18 3.88 5.94
N LEU A 67 -4.26 2.56 6.16
CA LEU A 67 -5.53 1.86 6.41
C LEU A 67 -6.24 2.40 7.65
N LYS A 68 -5.50 2.63 8.72
CA LYS A 68 -6.04 3.19 9.95
C LYS A 68 -6.61 4.60 9.74
N SER A 69 -5.93 5.42 8.96
CA SER A 69 -6.41 6.75 8.58
C SER A 69 -7.70 6.67 7.78
N VAL A 70 -7.79 5.76 6.81
CA VAL A 70 -9.00 5.56 5.98
C VAL A 70 -10.17 5.06 6.83
N TYR A 71 -9.96 4.08 7.70
CA TYR A 71 -11.02 3.53 8.55
C TYR A 71 -11.52 4.52 9.61
N ASN A 72 -10.68 5.47 10.02
CA ASN A 72 -11.04 6.52 10.98
C ASN A 72 -11.54 7.80 10.30
N ALA A 73 -11.68 7.81 8.97
CA ALA A 73 -12.20 8.95 8.25
C ALA A 73 -13.67 9.22 8.61
N SER A 74 -14.09 10.48 8.59
CA SER A 74 -15.47 10.84 8.86
C SER A 74 -16.41 10.30 7.78
N PRO A 75 -17.67 9.98 8.12
CA PRO A 75 -18.66 9.54 7.13
C PRO A 75 -18.82 10.51 5.96
N GLU A 76 -18.72 11.80 6.22
CA GLU A 76 -18.79 12.86 5.20
C GLU A 76 -17.62 12.79 4.21
N ALA A 77 -16.41 12.55 4.72
CA ALA A 77 -15.22 12.39 3.89
C ALA A 77 -15.31 11.15 2.99
N ILE A 78 -15.82 10.05 3.53
CA ILE A 78 -16.03 8.80 2.80
C ILE A 78 -17.09 9.00 1.71
N GLU A 79 -18.20 9.61 2.03
CA GLU A 79 -19.27 9.88 1.06
C GLU A 79 -18.80 10.79 -0.08
N ARG A 80 -18.04 11.82 0.25
CA ARG A 80 -17.48 12.72 -0.76
C ARG A 80 -16.47 12.02 -1.67
N ALA A 81 -15.63 11.16 -1.12
CA ALA A 81 -14.70 10.35 -1.90
C ALA A 81 -15.46 9.38 -2.83
N ARG A 82 -16.55 8.78 -2.36
CA ARG A 82 -17.42 7.92 -3.17
C ARG A 82 -18.03 8.66 -4.35
N GLN A 83 -18.59 9.83 -4.11
CA GLN A 83 -19.18 10.68 -5.16
C GLN A 83 -18.16 11.04 -6.25
N ILE A 84 -16.94 11.38 -5.87
CA ILE A 84 -15.86 11.68 -6.82
C ILE A 84 -15.51 10.43 -7.62
N ALA A 85 -15.39 9.27 -6.97
CA ALA A 85 -15.08 8.02 -7.65
C ALA A 85 -16.17 7.59 -8.64
N GLU A 86 -17.45 7.81 -8.30
CA GLU A 86 -18.57 7.53 -9.19
C GLU A 86 -18.62 8.49 -10.38
N ALA A 87 -18.35 9.76 -10.16
CA ALA A 87 -18.32 10.76 -11.22
C ALA A 87 -17.15 10.55 -12.21
N ALA A 88 -16.08 9.86 -11.79
CA ALA A 88 -14.91 9.56 -12.62
C ALA A 88 -15.07 8.26 -13.46
N ARG A 89 -16.17 7.55 -13.30
CA ARG A 89 -16.49 6.35 -14.09
C ARG A 89 -17.27 6.73 -15.35
#